data_7e896f3d102583ebd07894bf152531ed
#
_entry.id   7e896f3d102583ebd07894bf152531ed
#
_cell.length_a   1.000
_cell.length_b   1.000
_cell.length_c   1.000
_cell.angle_alpha   90.00
_cell.angle_beta   90.00
_cell.angle_gamma   90.00
#
_symmetry.space_group_name_H-M   'P 1'
#
loop_
_entity.id
_entity.type
_entity.pdbx_description
1 polymer ?
#
loop_
_entity_poly.entity_id
_entity_poly.type
_entity_poly.pdbx_seq_one_letter_code
_entity_poly.pdbx_strand_id
1 'polypeptide(L)'
;MDYKFNHFNFNVINLDESIKFYNEALGLREIRRKEASDGSFTIAFLGDGNGTFSLELTCLKEHPQAYDLGECEFHLALTADDYEASLKKHREMDCVCYINEGMGIYFISDPDDYWIEIIPKR
;
A
#
# COMPACT_ATOMS: atom_id res chain seq x y z
N MET A 1 -23.95 -19.14 4.82
CA MET A 1 -23.33 -18.09 3.99
C MET A 1 -21.99 -17.70 4.60
N ASP A 2 -20.93 -17.75 3.81
CA ASP A 2 -19.58 -17.46 4.27
C ASP A 2 -19.02 -16.22 3.59
N TYR A 3 -18.22 -15.44 4.33
CA TYR A 3 -17.54 -14.26 3.80
C TYR A 3 -16.03 -14.42 3.92
N LYS A 4 -15.29 -13.93 2.92
CA LYS A 4 -13.83 -13.96 2.89
C LYS A 4 -13.29 -12.56 2.56
N PHE A 5 -12.19 -12.18 3.18
CA PHE A 5 -11.50 -10.96 2.78
C PHE A 5 -11.10 -11.05 1.32
N ASN A 6 -11.35 -9.99 0.57
CA ASN A 6 -11.04 -9.94 -0.86
C ASN A 6 -9.93 -8.93 -1.15
N HIS A 7 -10.19 -7.66 -0.91
CA HIS A 7 -9.21 -6.60 -1.18
C HIS A 7 -9.46 -5.37 -0.30
N PHE A 8 -8.47 -4.49 -0.25
CA PHE A 8 -8.60 -3.16 0.31
C PHE A 8 -8.12 -2.16 -0.73
N ASN A 9 -8.83 -1.04 -0.91
CA ASN A 9 -8.55 -0.08 -1.97
C ASN A 9 -7.95 1.22 -1.43
N PHE A 10 -6.90 1.69 -2.12
CA PHE A 10 -6.44 3.08 -2.04
C PHE A 10 -6.67 3.74 -3.39
N ASN A 11 -7.27 4.93 -3.38
CA ASN A 11 -7.29 5.77 -4.57
C ASN A 11 -5.96 6.54 -4.64
N VAL A 12 -5.32 6.53 -5.81
CA VAL A 12 -3.98 7.09 -6.01
C VAL A 12 -3.98 8.07 -7.18
N ILE A 13 -3.08 9.05 -7.14
CA ILE A 13 -2.97 10.06 -8.19
C ILE A 13 -2.18 9.54 -9.39
N ASN A 14 -1.09 8.83 -9.14
CA ASN A 14 -0.23 8.29 -10.19
C ASN A 14 -0.05 6.79 -9.99
N LEU A 15 -0.77 6.01 -10.81
CA LEU A 15 -0.82 4.56 -10.64
C LEU A 15 0.58 3.91 -10.80
N ASP A 16 1.34 4.31 -11.82
CA ASP A 16 2.65 3.73 -12.08
C ASP A 16 3.64 4.02 -10.95
N GLU A 17 3.62 5.23 -10.42
CA GLU A 17 4.45 5.61 -9.27
C GLU A 17 4.08 4.79 -8.04
N SER A 18 2.80 4.60 -7.77
CA SER A 18 2.34 3.81 -6.63
C SER A 18 2.69 2.32 -6.79
N ILE A 19 2.50 1.74 -7.96
CA ILE A 19 2.89 0.35 -8.25
C ILE A 19 4.39 0.17 -8.00
N LYS A 20 5.21 1.10 -8.50
CA LYS A 20 6.65 1.06 -8.31
C LYS A 20 7.02 1.13 -6.83
N PHE A 21 6.38 2.03 -6.08
CA PHE A 21 6.62 2.16 -4.64
C PHE A 21 6.32 0.85 -3.90
N TYR A 22 5.14 0.29 -4.11
CA TYR A 22 4.74 -0.94 -3.40
C TYR A 22 5.59 -2.13 -3.80
N ASN A 23 6.07 -2.17 -5.04
CA ASN A 23 7.00 -3.23 -5.44
C ASN A 23 8.37 -3.06 -4.77
N GLU A 24 8.94 -1.87 -4.79
CA GLU A 24 10.25 -1.60 -4.20
C GLU A 24 10.22 -1.69 -2.67
N ALA A 25 9.20 -1.12 -2.03
CA ALA A 25 9.13 -1.05 -0.58
C ALA A 25 8.71 -2.39 0.04
N LEU A 26 7.75 -3.09 -0.57
CA LEU A 26 7.07 -4.22 0.06
C LEU A 26 7.08 -5.49 -0.78
N GLY A 27 7.66 -5.47 -1.98
CA GLY A 27 7.69 -6.63 -2.86
C GLY A 27 6.33 -7.02 -3.42
N LEU A 28 5.33 -6.16 -3.32
CA LEU A 28 4.02 -6.43 -3.89
C LEU A 28 4.07 -6.36 -5.41
N ARG A 29 3.32 -7.23 -6.08
CA ARG A 29 3.33 -7.32 -7.54
C ARG A 29 1.93 -7.20 -8.10
N GLU A 30 1.83 -6.53 -9.25
CA GLU A 30 0.56 -6.46 -9.97
C GLU A 30 0.17 -7.85 -10.46
N ILE A 31 -0.99 -8.35 -10.00
CA ILE A 31 -1.52 -9.67 -10.36
C ILE A 31 -2.68 -9.56 -11.33
N ARG A 32 -3.31 -8.41 -11.43
CA ARG A 32 -4.45 -8.18 -12.31
C ARG A 32 -4.66 -6.68 -12.51
N ARG A 33 -5.22 -6.31 -13.64
CA ARG A 33 -5.55 -4.91 -13.94
C ARG A 33 -6.95 -4.88 -14.57
N LYS A 34 -7.68 -3.81 -14.27
CA LYS A 34 -9.00 -3.55 -14.84
C LYS A 34 -9.07 -2.10 -15.28
N GLU A 35 -9.55 -1.88 -16.50
CA GLU A 35 -9.79 -0.54 -17.02
C GLU A 35 -11.26 -0.35 -17.30
N ALA A 36 -11.80 0.84 -16.98
CA ALA A 36 -13.17 1.17 -17.35
C ALA A 36 -13.30 1.25 -18.86
N SER A 37 -14.43 0.78 -19.40
CA SER A 37 -14.68 0.80 -20.85
C SER A 37 -14.68 2.22 -21.42
N ASP A 38 -15.05 3.22 -20.61
CA ASP A 38 -15.05 4.64 -20.99
C ASP A 38 -13.75 5.38 -20.62
N GLY A 39 -12.74 4.65 -20.09
CA GLY A 39 -11.46 5.22 -19.69
C GLY A 39 -11.49 6.03 -18.41
N SER A 40 -12.59 6.01 -17.65
CA SER A 40 -12.75 6.85 -16.45
C SER A 40 -11.89 6.44 -15.28
N PHE A 41 -11.43 5.18 -15.23
CA PHE A 41 -10.54 4.70 -14.17
C PHE A 41 -9.68 3.54 -14.64
N THR A 42 -8.57 3.34 -13.95
CA THR A 42 -7.73 2.14 -14.06
C THR A 42 -7.49 1.61 -12.65
N ILE A 43 -7.62 0.30 -12.49
CA ILE A 43 -7.38 -0.38 -11.22
C ILE A 43 -6.28 -1.39 -11.39
N ALA A 44 -5.28 -1.37 -10.50
CA ALA A 44 -4.26 -2.40 -10.40
C ALA A 44 -4.45 -3.15 -9.09
N PHE A 45 -4.39 -4.48 -9.15
CA PHE A 45 -4.49 -5.34 -7.97
C PHE A 45 -3.10 -5.88 -7.67
N LEU A 46 -2.59 -5.59 -6.46
CA LEU A 46 -1.26 -6.00 -6.02
C LEU A 46 -1.38 -7.13 -5.01
N GLY A 47 -0.59 -8.18 -5.20
CA GLY A 47 -0.58 -9.33 -4.30
C GLY A 47 0.79 -9.54 -3.67
N ASP A 48 0.82 -10.27 -2.55
CA ASP A 48 2.05 -10.62 -1.83
C ASP A 48 2.57 -12.02 -2.18
N GLY A 49 1.87 -12.73 -3.08
CA GLY A 49 2.21 -14.09 -3.44
C GLY A 49 1.62 -15.15 -2.51
N ASN A 50 0.88 -14.73 -1.49
CA ASN A 50 0.27 -15.62 -0.49
C ASN A 50 -1.23 -15.39 -0.44
N GLY A 51 -2.01 -16.42 -0.80
CA GLY A 51 -3.47 -16.33 -0.74
C GLY A 51 -4.07 -15.45 -1.84
N THR A 52 -5.28 -14.97 -1.59
CA THR A 52 -6.09 -14.27 -2.59
C THR A 52 -6.38 -12.80 -2.25
N PHE A 53 -6.01 -12.36 -1.04
CA PHE A 53 -6.19 -10.96 -0.66
C PHE A 53 -5.26 -10.06 -1.47
N SER A 54 -5.75 -8.91 -1.89
CA SER A 54 -4.94 -7.97 -2.67
C SER A 54 -5.14 -6.54 -2.20
N LEU A 55 -4.12 -5.71 -2.44
CA LEU A 55 -4.24 -4.27 -2.35
C LEU A 55 -4.68 -3.75 -3.72
N GLU A 56 -5.84 -3.10 -3.76
CA GLU A 56 -6.37 -2.50 -4.97
C GLU A 56 -5.96 -1.03 -5.02
N LEU A 57 -5.36 -0.61 -6.13
CA LEU A 57 -5.00 0.78 -6.38
C LEU A 57 -5.87 1.30 -7.51
N THR A 58 -6.71 2.29 -7.22
CA THR A 58 -7.61 2.89 -8.20
C THR A 58 -7.13 4.28 -8.57
N CYS A 59 -6.91 4.51 -9.86
CA CYS A 59 -6.56 5.82 -10.41
C CYS A 59 -7.72 6.33 -11.25
N LEU A 60 -8.32 7.44 -10.82
CA LEU A 60 -9.39 8.09 -11.57
C LEU A 60 -8.77 9.04 -12.59
N LYS A 61 -9.26 9.00 -13.83
CA LYS A 61 -8.75 9.85 -14.91
C LYS A 61 -8.89 11.34 -14.59
N GLU A 62 -10.00 11.72 -13.96
CA GLU A 62 -10.29 13.12 -13.69
C GLU A 62 -10.25 13.44 -12.20
N HIS A 63 -9.08 13.17 -11.58
CA HIS A 63 -8.84 13.53 -10.19
C HIS A 63 -7.38 13.98 -10.05
N PRO A 64 -7.06 15.21 -10.49
CA PRO A 64 -5.68 15.70 -10.46
C PRO A 64 -5.20 16.17 -9.09
N GLN A 65 -6.12 16.45 -8.17
CA GLN A 65 -5.78 16.95 -6.84
C GLN A 65 -5.51 15.80 -5.87
N ALA A 66 -4.67 16.08 -4.85
CA ALA A 66 -4.41 15.12 -3.78
C ALA A 66 -5.71 14.73 -3.06
N TYR A 67 -5.77 13.47 -2.59
CA TYR A 67 -6.90 13.03 -1.79
C TYR A 67 -6.81 13.60 -0.38
N ASP A 68 -7.95 14.03 0.15
CA ASP A 68 -8.05 14.47 1.54
C ASP A 68 -8.25 13.23 2.41
N LEU A 69 -7.22 12.86 3.16
CA LEU A 69 -7.24 11.68 4.02
C LEU A 69 -7.73 12.00 5.43
N GLY A 70 -8.14 13.25 5.69
CA GLY A 70 -8.55 13.69 7.01
C GLY A 70 -7.42 13.51 8.02
N GLU A 71 -7.72 12.96 9.17
CA GLU A 71 -6.72 12.68 10.19
C GLU A 71 -5.88 11.43 9.87
N CYS A 72 -6.25 10.69 8.83
CA CYS A 72 -5.57 9.47 8.37
C CYS A 72 -5.40 8.45 9.51
N GLU A 73 -6.48 8.16 10.20
CA GLU A 73 -6.47 7.22 11.34
C GLU A 73 -6.79 5.79 10.90
N PHE A 74 -6.44 5.44 9.69
CA PHE A 74 -6.55 4.08 9.16
C PHE A 74 -5.23 3.71 8.48
N HIS A 75 -4.96 2.43 8.40
CA HIS A 75 -3.73 1.96 7.75
C HIS A 75 -3.86 0.50 7.33
N LEU A 76 -3.04 0.11 6.36
CA LEU A 76 -2.81 -1.27 6.00
C LEU A 76 -1.59 -1.74 6.77
N ALA A 77 -1.56 -3.00 7.20
CA ALA A 77 -0.43 -3.54 7.93
C ALA A 77 0.15 -4.76 7.21
N LEU A 78 1.47 -4.87 7.19
CA LEU A 78 2.18 -6.03 6.68
C LEU A 78 3.20 -6.50 7.72
N THR A 79 3.41 -7.81 7.76
CA THR A 79 4.42 -8.42 8.61
C THR A 79 5.72 -8.56 7.83
N ALA A 80 6.84 -8.12 8.42
CA ALA A 80 8.16 -8.31 7.85
C ALA A 80 8.83 -9.48 8.55
N ASP A 81 9.41 -10.40 7.77
CA ASP A 81 10.14 -11.54 8.31
C ASP A 81 11.50 -11.13 8.90
N ASP A 82 12.09 -10.04 8.42
CA ASP A 82 13.30 -9.44 8.95
C ASP A 82 13.05 -7.96 9.21
N TYR A 83 12.59 -7.66 10.41
CA TYR A 83 12.18 -6.32 10.83
C TYR A 83 13.32 -5.29 10.71
N GLU A 84 14.52 -5.65 11.20
CA GLU A 84 15.66 -4.72 11.20
C GLU A 84 16.12 -4.39 9.78
N ALA A 85 16.19 -5.39 8.91
CA ALA A 85 16.53 -5.18 7.50
C ALA A 85 15.45 -4.35 6.79
N SER A 86 14.18 -4.59 7.11
CA SER A 86 13.06 -3.84 6.57
C SER A 86 13.14 -2.36 6.97
N LEU A 87 13.37 -2.07 8.24
CA LEU A 87 13.49 -0.70 8.73
C LEU A 87 14.66 0.04 8.06
N LYS A 88 15.81 -0.63 7.95
CA LYS A 88 16.98 -0.06 7.27
C LYS A 88 16.65 0.30 5.81
N LYS A 89 16.03 -0.62 5.10
CA LYS A 89 15.61 -0.41 3.71
C LYS A 89 14.68 0.78 3.57
N HIS A 90 13.66 0.86 4.41
CA HIS A 90 12.68 1.94 4.33
C HIS A 90 13.26 3.29 4.75
N ARG A 91 14.24 3.31 5.66
CA ARG A 91 14.99 4.53 5.96
C ARG A 91 15.81 4.99 4.75
N GLU A 92 16.45 4.07 4.05
CA GLU A 92 17.20 4.39 2.83
C GLU A 92 16.29 4.91 1.72
N MET A 93 15.04 4.44 1.67
CA MET A 93 14.01 4.93 0.73
C MET A 93 13.38 6.25 1.19
N ASP A 94 13.73 6.73 2.37
CA ASP A 94 13.19 7.96 2.96
C ASP A 94 11.66 7.95 3.06
N CYS A 95 11.08 6.80 3.36
CA CYS A 95 9.63 6.65 3.47
C CYS A 95 9.12 6.35 4.86
N VAL A 96 9.99 6.20 5.87
CA VAL A 96 9.56 5.97 7.25
C VAL A 96 8.95 7.26 7.78
N CYS A 97 7.70 7.20 8.26
CA CYS A 97 7.00 8.38 8.77
C CYS A 97 6.77 8.35 10.28
N TYR A 98 6.80 7.18 10.91
CA TYR A 98 6.64 7.08 12.36
C TYR A 98 7.21 5.76 12.88
N ILE A 99 7.93 5.83 14.00
CA ILE A 99 8.46 4.64 14.68
C ILE A 99 7.86 4.61 16.08
N ASN A 100 7.20 3.50 16.42
CA ASN A 100 6.67 3.27 17.76
C ASN A 100 7.54 2.22 18.45
N GLU A 101 8.56 2.68 19.17
CA GLU A 101 9.52 1.79 19.82
C GLU A 101 8.88 0.96 20.93
N GLY A 102 7.90 1.54 21.64
CA GLY A 102 7.19 0.84 22.70
C GLY A 102 6.45 -0.39 22.24
N MET A 103 5.87 -0.34 21.03
CA MET A 103 5.18 -1.47 20.41
C MET A 103 6.08 -2.30 19.50
N GLY A 104 7.26 -1.79 19.14
CA GLY A 104 8.18 -2.47 18.24
C GLY A 104 7.66 -2.54 16.80
N ILE A 105 7.05 -1.47 16.32
CA ILE A 105 6.50 -1.34 14.99
C ILE A 105 6.89 0.00 14.37
N TYR A 106 6.73 0.13 13.05
CA TYR A 106 6.89 1.43 12.42
C TYR A 106 5.93 1.56 11.23
N PHE A 107 5.81 2.78 10.73
CA PHE A 107 4.96 3.10 9.58
C PHE A 107 5.79 3.71 8.47
N ILE A 108 5.42 3.38 7.23
CA ILE A 108 5.92 4.05 6.04
C ILE A 108 4.78 4.81 5.38
N SER A 109 5.13 5.86 4.63
CA SER A 109 4.18 6.68 3.88
C SER A 109 4.34 6.37 2.39
N ASP A 110 3.24 6.09 1.71
CA ASP A 110 3.24 5.87 0.27
C ASP A 110 3.20 7.20 -0.50
N PRO A 111 3.25 7.20 -1.86
CA PRO A 111 3.25 8.45 -2.63
C PRO A 111 2.03 9.37 -2.40
N ASP A 112 0.91 8.82 -1.94
CA ASP A 112 -0.31 9.59 -1.65
C ASP A 112 -0.52 9.83 -0.16
N ASP A 113 0.50 9.61 0.66
CA ASP A 113 0.51 9.79 2.12
C ASP A 113 -0.35 8.78 2.89
N TYR A 114 -0.71 7.67 2.28
CA TYR A 114 -1.29 6.55 3.02
C TYR A 114 -0.24 5.90 3.91
N TRP A 115 -0.63 5.58 5.15
CA TRP A 115 0.27 4.95 6.11
C TRP A 115 0.18 3.43 6.02
N ILE A 116 1.34 2.79 5.98
CA ILE A 116 1.46 1.33 5.98
C ILE A 116 2.24 0.94 7.24
N GLU A 117 1.63 0.13 8.09
CA GLU A 117 2.27 -0.37 9.30
C GLU A 117 3.13 -1.58 8.98
N ILE A 118 4.33 -1.61 9.54
CA ILE A 118 5.24 -2.76 9.42
C ILE A 118 5.40 -3.39 10.80
N ILE A 119 5.02 -4.65 10.87
CA ILE A 119 4.99 -5.43 12.10
C ILE A 119 6.05 -6.53 12.01
N PRO A 120 6.85 -6.74 13.08
CA PRO A 120 7.80 -7.85 13.06
C PRO A 120 7.09 -9.19 13.12
N LYS A 121 7.70 -10.20 12.54
CA LYS A 121 7.24 -11.57 12.66
C LYS A 121 7.38 -12.01 14.12
N ARG A 122 6.33 -12.58 14.67
CA ARG A 122 6.33 -13.03 16.08
C ARG A 122 5.97 -14.49 16.23
#